data_15fce07cdd06b49d2198c7f9f918db06
#
_entry.id   15fce07cdd06b49d2198c7f9f918db06
#
_cell.length_a   1.000
_cell.length_b   1.000
_cell.length_c   1.000
_cell.angle_alpha   90.00
_cell.angle_beta   90.00
_cell.angle_gamma   90.00
#
_symmetry.space_group_name_H-M   'P 1'
#
loop_
_entity.id
_entity.type
_entity.pdbx_description
1 polymer ?
#
loop_
_entity_poly.entity_id
_entity_poly.type
_entity_poly.pdbx_seq_one_letter_code
_entity_poly.pdbx_strand_id
1 'polypeptide(L)'
;MLRKFYLFVLATVLLAASTSVLPASGQVAPRRIEVTAKRFDFTPGDITLKKGEPVVLVLKSADVPHGVRFRELGVTVKAAKGQTSEVSFTPDKTGTFIGHCSVFCGSGHGSMTLTLHVVE
;
A
#
# COMPACT_ATOMS: atom_id res chain seq x y z
N MET A 1 -75.16 -0.88 -37.52
CA MET A 1 -74.17 0.16 -37.09
C MET A 1 -73.01 -0.53 -36.44
N LEU A 2 -71.91 -0.67 -37.17
CA LEU A 2 -70.70 -1.27 -36.62
C LEU A 2 -69.87 -0.17 -35.94
N ARG A 3 -69.76 -0.25 -34.64
CA ARG A 3 -68.82 0.56 -33.89
C ARG A 3 -67.50 -0.21 -33.84
N LYS A 4 -66.54 0.27 -34.62
CA LYS A 4 -65.15 -0.19 -34.58
C LYS A 4 -64.48 0.30 -33.31
N PHE A 5 -64.29 -0.60 -32.36
CA PHE A 5 -63.37 -0.35 -31.23
C PHE A 5 -61.96 -0.53 -31.70
N TYR A 6 -61.25 0.60 -31.88
CA TYR A 6 -59.80 0.56 -32.04
C TYR A 6 -59.17 0.38 -30.67
N LEU A 7 -58.74 -0.81 -30.38
CA LEU A 7 -57.86 -1.08 -29.26
C LEU A 7 -56.45 -0.58 -29.64
N PHE A 8 -56.12 0.57 -29.11
CA PHE A 8 -54.74 1.03 -29.11
C PHE A 8 -53.97 0.21 -28.09
N VAL A 9 -53.24 -0.80 -28.56
CA VAL A 9 -52.21 -1.47 -27.76
C VAL A 9 -51.00 -0.56 -27.74
N LEU A 10 -50.89 0.21 -26.66
CA LEU A 10 -49.67 0.97 -26.35
C LEU A 10 -48.62 -0.04 -25.87
N ALA A 11 -47.78 -0.49 -26.79
CA ALA A 11 -46.57 -1.22 -26.47
C ALA A 11 -45.61 -0.23 -25.84
N THR A 12 -45.58 -0.18 -24.53
CA THR A 12 -44.53 0.50 -23.77
C THR A 12 -43.28 -0.33 -23.85
N VAL A 13 -42.38 0.05 -24.77
CA VAL A 13 -41.01 -0.49 -24.81
C VAL A 13 -40.28 0.10 -23.61
N LEU A 14 -40.15 -0.70 -22.55
CA LEU A 14 -39.22 -0.41 -21.46
C LEU A 14 -37.81 -0.57 -22.01
N LEU A 15 -37.20 0.54 -22.35
CA LEU A 15 -35.78 0.60 -22.65
C LEU A 15 -35.03 0.44 -21.33
N ALA A 16 -34.66 -0.79 -20.99
CA ALA A 16 -33.79 -1.07 -19.86
C ALA A 16 -32.41 -0.50 -20.21
N ALA A 17 -32.12 0.70 -19.72
CA ALA A 17 -30.77 1.25 -19.79
C ALA A 17 -29.89 0.41 -18.88
N SER A 18 -29.22 -0.57 -19.46
CA SER A 18 -28.15 -1.30 -18.78
C SER A 18 -27.00 -0.32 -18.56
N THR A 19 -26.94 0.26 -17.38
CA THR A 19 -25.76 1.02 -16.97
C THR A 19 -24.64 0.02 -16.72
N SER A 20 -23.83 -0.20 -17.72
CA SER A 20 -22.58 -0.93 -17.58
C SER A 20 -21.67 -0.09 -16.69
N VAL A 21 -21.63 -0.46 -15.40
CA VAL A 21 -20.63 0.07 -14.50
C VAL A 21 -19.30 -0.52 -14.93
N LEU A 22 -18.53 0.27 -15.67
CA LEU A 22 -17.14 -0.09 -15.97
C LEU A 22 -16.39 -0.16 -14.65
N PRO A 23 -15.68 -1.26 -14.35
CA PRO A 23 -14.80 -1.28 -13.19
C PRO A 23 -13.79 -0.14 -13.38
N ALA A 24 -13.57 0.63 -12.32
CA ALA A 24 -12.57 1.68 -12.33
C ALA A 24 -11.21 1.03 -12.65
N SER A 25 -10.79 1.14 -13.93
CA SER A 25 -9.57 0.53 -14.40
C SER A 25 -8.38 1.32 -13.89
N GLY A 26 -7.42 0.66 -13.25
CA GLY A 26 -6.05 1.13 -13.15
C GLY A 26 -5.53 1.51 -11.77
N GLN A 27 -6.27 1.35 -10.69
CA GLN A 27 -5.68 1.50 -9.36
C GLN A 27 -5.36 0.14 -8.76
N VAL A 28 -4.07 -0.21 -8.80
CA VAL A 28 -3.55 -1.35 -8.05
C VAL A 28 -3.61 -0.97 -6.57
N ALA A 29 -4.29 -1.77 -5.76
CA ALA A 29 -4.31 -1.58 -4.32
C ALA A 29 -2.87 -1.65 -3.79
N PRO A 30 -2.42 -0.70 -2.93
CA PRO A 30 -1.09 -0.73 -2.36
C PRO A 30 -0.87 -2.01 -1.56
N ARG A 31 0.30 -2.61 -1.73
CA ARG A 31 0.72 -3.74 -0.91
C ARG A 31 1.12 -3.23 0.48
N ARG A 32 0.45 -3.70 1.50
CA ARG A 32 0.77 -3.38 2.89
C ARG A 32 1.79 -4.38 3.43
N ILE A 33 2.88 -3.86 3.98
CA ILE A 33 3.94 -4.68 4.57
C ILE A 33 4.15 -4.21 5.99
N GLU A 34 3.92 -5.12 6.94
CA GLU A 34 4.12 -4.85 8.35
C GLU A 34 5.53 -5.24 8.79
N VAL A 35 6.20 -4.32 9.46
CA VAL A 35 7.52 -4.50 10.03
C VAL A 35 7.47 -4.15 11.51
N THR A 36 7.94 -5.06 12.34
CA THR A 36 8.10 -4.81 13.76
C THR A 36 9.54 -4.41 14.06
N ALA A 37 9.70 -3.27 14.71
CA ALA A 37 10.98 -2.79 15.20
C ALA A 37 11.12 -3.09 16.69
N LYS A 38 12.20 -3.74 17.03
CA LYS A 38 12.58 -4.07 18.40
C LYS A 38 14.10 -4.01 18.49
N ARG A 39 14.66 -3.64 19.63
CA ARG A 39 16.12 -3.60 19.82
C ARG A 39 16.75 -4.97 19.52
N PHE A 40 17.58 -5.11 18.54
CA PHE A 40 18.06 -4.15 17.55
C PHE A 40 17.83 -4.72 16.17
N ASP A 41 16.60 -5.11 15.91
CA ASP A 41 16.18 -5.78 14.66
C ASP A 41 14.89 -5.21 14.09
N PHE A 42 14.76 -5.32 12.79
CA PHE A 42 13.49 -5.22 12.10
C PHE A 42 13.04 -6.63 11.69
N THR A 43 11.75 -6.93 11.88
CA THR A 43 11.17 -8.22 11.51
C THR A 43 9.96 -8.01 10.60
N PRO A 44 9.95 -8.50 9.36
CA PRO A 44 11.06 -9.15 8.66
C PRO A 44 12.24 -8.20 8.41
N GLY A 45 13.45 -8.74 8.33
CA GLY A 45 14.67 -7.97 8.06
C GLY A 45 14.97 -7.76 6.59
N ASP A 46 14.33 -8.56 5.72
CA ASP A 46 14.44 -8.51 4.26
C ASP A 46 13.05 -8.54 3.64
N ILE A 47 12.82 -7.68 2.65
CA ILE A 47 11.55 -7.57 1.95
C ILE A 47 11.83 -7.47 0.45
N THR A 48 11.15 -8.30 -0.35
CA THR A 48 11.21 -8.22 -1.81
C THR A 48 10.03 -7.43 -2.34
N LEU A 49 10.32 -6.42 -3.14
CA LEU A 49 9.35 -5.54 -3.79
C LEU A 49 9.49 -5.60 -5.30
N LYS A 50 8.43 -5.23 -6.00
CA LYS A 50 8.45 -5.03 -7.45
C LYS A 50 8.54 -3.56 -7.79
N LYS A 51 9.39 -3.23 -8.75
CA LYS A 51 9.44 -1.89 -9.33
C LYS A 51 8.06 -1.49 -9.87
N GLY A 52 7.62 -0.29 -9.54
CA GLY A 52 6.33 0.26 -9.98
C GLY A 52 5.11 -0.21 -9.16
N GLU A 53 5.29 -1.10 -8.20
CA GLU A 53 4.22 -1.56 -7.32
C GLU A 53 4.08 -0.65 -6.10
N PRO A 54 2.90 0.00 -5.88
CA PRO A 54 2.69 0.83 -4.71
C PRO A 54 2.79 0.04 -3.41
N VAL A 55 3.48 0.58 -2.42
CA VAL A 55 3.73 -0.05 -1.12
C VAL A 55 3.34 0.89 0.01
N VAL A 56 2.70 0.33 1.03
CA VAL A 56 2.55 0.96 2.34
C VAL A 56 3.39 0.17 3.33
N LEU A 57 4.48 0.77 3.79
CA LEU A 57 5.32 0.21 4.84
C LEU A 57 4.78 0.63 6.19
N VAL A 58 4.37 -0.35 6.99
CA VAL A 58 3.78 -0.16 8.31
C VAL A 58 4.82 -0.55 9.35
N LEU A 59 5.32 0.43 10.08
CA LEU A 59 6.31 0.23 11.14
C LEU A 59 5.63 0.23 12.51
N LYS A 60 5.78 -0.86 13.23
CA LYS A 60 5.34 -0.97 14.62
C LYS A 60 6.55 -1.02 15.54
N SER A 61 6.60 -0.14 16.53
CA SER A 61 7.62 -0.21 17.58
C SER A 61 7.14 -1.05 18.75
N ALA A 62 7.90 -2.09 19.12
CA ALA A 62 7.55 -3.00 20.19
C ALA A 62 8.07 -2.56 21.56
N ASP A 63 9.17 -1.81 21.63
CA ASP A 63 9.86 -1.53 22.89
C ASP A 63 10.19 -0.05 23.14
N VAL A 64 10.86 0.61 22.24
CA VAL A 64 11.28 2.02 22.31
C VAL A 64 11.01 2.71 20.99
N PRO A 65 11.07 4.05 20.88
CA PRO A 65 10.96 4.69 19.58
C PRO A 65 12.00 4.16 18.62
N HIS A 66 11.55 3.88 17.41
CA HIS A 66 12.37 3.44 16.28
C HIS A 66 11.97 4.20 15.01
N GLY A 67 12.83 4.17 14.04
CA GLY A 67 12.53 4.65 12.69
C GLY A 67 13.36 3.86 11.69
N VAL A 68 13.01 3.94 10.42
CA VAL A 68 13.83 3.42 9.35
C VAL A 68 13.90 4.45 8.23
N ARG A 69 15.09 4.64 7.69
CA ARG A 69 15.34 5.57 6.60
C ARG A 69 16.10 4.89 5.47
N PHE A 70 15.50 4.93 4.29
CA PHE A 70 16.10 4.53 3.03
C PHE A 70 16.50 5.79 2.27
N ARG A 71 17.73 6.23 2.41
CA ARG A 71 18.20 7.51 1.83
C ARG A 71 18.06 7.57 0.33
N GLU A 72 18.42 6.49 -0.36
CA GLU A 72 18.38 6.42 -1.82
C GLU A 72 16.96 6.47 -2.39
N LEU A 73 15.97 6.09 -1.59
CA LEU A 73 14.57 6.12 -1.99
C LEU A 73 13.82 7.36 -1.47
N GLY A 74 14.45 8.15 -0.61
CA GLY A 74 13.80 9.28 0.04
C GLY A 74 12.65 8.86 0.98
N VAL A 75 12.72 7.68 1.57
CA VAL A 75 11.67 7.09 2.40
C VAL A 75 12.11 7.06 3.85
N THR A 76 11.28 7.60 4.73
CA THR A 76 11.51 7.58 6.18
C THR A 76 10.18 7.36 6.89
N VAL A 77 10.16 6.49 7.89
CA VAL A 77 9.03 6.28 8.78
C VAL A 77 9.54 6.13 10.22
N LYS A 78 8.82 6.72 11.17
CA LYS A 78 9.16 6.69 12.60
C LYS A 78 7.94 6.28 13.41
N ALA A 79 8.15 5.45 14.43
CA ALA A 79 7.11 5.03 15.35
C ALA A 79 7.56 5.24 16.79
N ALA A 80 6.72 5.88 17.59
CA ALA A 80 6.91 5.97 19.04
C ALA A 80 6.71 4.61 19.70
N LYS A 81 7.18 4.46 20.93
CA LYS A 81 7.02 3.21 21.70
C LYS A 81 5.57 2.71 21.68
N GLY A 82 5.38 1.47 21.27
CA GLY A 82 4.07 0.81 21.21
C GLY A 82 3.14 1.34 20.13
N GLN A 83 3.59 2.28 19.31
CA GLN A 83 2.81 2.90 18.23
C GLN A 83 3.12 2.28 16.88
N THR A 84 2.22 2.54 15.95
CA THR A 84 2.35 2.14 14.54
C THR A 84 2.30 3.38 13.67
N SER A 85 3.20 3.47 12.73
CA SER A 85 3.23 4.53 11.72
C SER A 85 3.40 3.93 10.33
N GLU A 86 3.00 4.64 9.30
CA GLU A 86 3.10 4.13 7.94
C GLU A 86 3.60 5.20 6.97
N VAL A 87 4.23 4.72 5.91
CA VAL A 87 4.67 5.54 4.78
C VAL A 87 4.34 4.83 3.48
N SER A 88 3.85 5.60 2.51
CA SER A 88 3.51 5.09 1.17
C SER A 88 4.60 5.51 0.19
N PHE A 89 5.01 4.58 -0.67
CA PHE A 89 5.94 4.87 -1.76
C PHE A 89 5.80 3.83 -2.88
N THR A 90 6.33 4.18 -4.04
CA THR A 90 6.40 3.27 -5.18
C THR A 90 7.86 3.19 -5.62
N PRO A 91 8.50 2.00 -5.51
CA PRO A 91 9.87 1.86 -5.97
C PRO A 91 9.97 2.15 -7.49
N ASP A 92 10.89 3.01 -7.90
CA ASP A 92 11.08 3.40 -9.29
C ASP A 92 12.37 2.85 -9.91
N LYS A 93 13.16 2.12 -9.14
CA LYS A 93 14.41 1.50 -9.58
C LYS A 93 14.64 0.17 -8.88
N THR A 94 15.23 -0.76 -9.61
CA THR A 94 15.67 -2.06 -9.08
C THR A 94 16.96 -1.92 -8.29
N GLY A 95 17.19 -2.86 -7.38
CA GLY A 95 18.40 -2.93 -6.58
C GLY A 95 18.14 -3.38 -5.16
N THR A 96 19.21 -3.35 -4.36
CA THR A 96 19.17 -3.64 -2.94
C THR A 96 19.37 -2.33 -2.17
N PHE A 97 18.41 -2.00 -1.32
CA PHE A 97 18.40 -0.75 -0.56
C PHE A 97 18.39 -1.08 0.92
N ILE A 98 19.38 -0.55 1.64
CA ILE A 98 19.52 -0.78 3.07
C ILE A 98 19.00 0.44 3.82
N GLY A 99 17.93 0.21 4.62
CA GLY A 99 17.41 1.19 5.55
C GLY A 99 18.08 1.03 6.91
N HIS A 100 18.43 2.16 7.52
CA HIS A 100 19.03 2.20 8.85
C HIS A 100 18.03 2.77 9.85
N CYS A 101 18.10 2.31 11.09
CA CYS A 101 17.35 2.91 12.17
C CYS A 101 17.68 4.42 12.25
N SER A 102 16.65 5.25 12.19
CA SER A 102 16.80 6.72 12.11
C SER A 102 16.54 7.43 13.44
N VAL A 103 16.14 6.69 14.46
CA VAL A 103 15.93 7.21 15.82
C VAL A 103 16.85 6.45 16.75
N PHE A 104 17.70 7.15 17.49
CA PHE A 104 18.60 6.48 18.44
C PHE A 104 17.81 5.61 19.41
N CYS A 105 18.12 4.31 19.43
CA CYS A 105 17.35 3.32 20.19
C CYS A 105 18.21 2.51 21.19
N GLY A 106 19.48 2.80 21.29
CA GLY A 106 20.41 2.12 22.20
C GLY A 106 21.76 1.80 21.56
N SER A 107 22.56 0.97 22.21
CA SER A 107 23.94 0.65 21.80
C SER A 107 24.04 -0.09 20.46
N GLY A 108 23.03 -0.85 20.06
CA GLY A 108 22.98 -1.58 18.78
C GLY A 108 22.34 -0.78 17.64
N HIS A 109 22.04 0.49 17.84
CA HIS A 109 21.42 1.37 16.86
C HIS A 109 22.14 1.38 15.49
N GLY A 110 23.44 1.40 15.49
CA GLY A 110 24.25 1.47 14.27
C GLY A 110 24.19 0.21 13.38
N SER A 111 23.81 -0.93 13.95
CA SER A 111 23.67 -2.21 13.23
C SER A 111 22.23 -2.60 12.91
N MET A 112 21.25 -1.81 13.32
CA MET A 112 19.83 -2.09 13.11
C MET A 112 19.42 -1.68 11.70
N THR A 113 19.20 -2.67 10.82
CA THR A 113 18.93 -2.44 9.39
C THR A 113 17.72 -3.23 8.89
N LEU A 114 17.10 -2.70 7.84
CA LEU A 114 16.04 -3.34 7.07
C LEU A 114 16.43 -3.27 5.59
N THR A 115 16.41 -4.40 4.90
CA THR A 115 16.82 -4.47 3.50
C THR A 115 15.62 -4.64 2.57
N LEU A 116 15.54 -3.79 1.55
CA LEU A 116 14.58 -3.91 0.47
C LEU A 116 15.28 -4.42 -0.79
N HIS A 117 14.76 -5.51 -1.36
CA HIS A 117 15.20 -6.06 -2.65
C HIS A 117 14.14 -5.70 -3.70
N VAL A 118 14.42 -4.73 -4.55
CA VAL A 118 13.49 -4.31 -5.60
C VAL A 118 13.86 -5.03 -6.90
N VAL A 119 12.91 -5.79 -7.41
CA VAL A 119 13.05 -6.56 -8.67
C VAL A 119 12.10 -6.02 -9.74
N GLU A 120 12.28 -6.48 -11.00
CA GLU A 120 11.40 -6.13 -12.11
C GLU A 120 9.97 -6.71 -11.96
#